data_7148d1b6dd0fbf4ab07e6b42c622b4ab
#
_entry.id   7148d1b6dd0fbf4ab07e6b42c622b4ab
#
_cell.length_a   1.000
_cell.length_b   1.000
_cell.length_c   1.000
_cell.angle_alpha   90.00
_cell.angle_beta   90.00
_cell.angle_gamma   90.00
#
_symmetry.space_group_name_H-M   'P 1'
#
loop_
_entity.id
_entity.type
_entity.pdbx_description
1 polymer ?
#
loop_
_entity_poly.entity_id
_entity_poly.type
_entity_poly.pdbx_seq_one_letter_code
_entity_poly.pdbx_strand_id
1 'polypeptide(L)'
;MNLDPDGEVDYLERYHLSREKSMKIDKIIFLVFSLFIIFTSIISQAKADRLKDLVSFAGIRSNQLLGYGLVVGLDGTGDSATNVTLQSMASTISQFGLKVGTSDLSAKNAAAVMVTAELRPFTKVGQTINVTVSSMGKAKSLRGGTLLMTALKGADGK
;
A
#
# COMPACT_ATOMS: atom_id res chain seq x y z
N MET A 1 -31.22 33.07 -76.63
CA MET A 1 -31.18 32.14 -75.44
C MET A 1 -32.03 32.79 -74.39
N ASN A 2 -33.36 32.48 -74.43
CA ASN A 2 -34.33 33.07 -73.50
C ASN A 2 -34.19 32.32 -72.18
N LEU A 3 -33.65 32.97 -71.16
CA LEU A 3 -33.65 32.49 -69.76
C LEU A 3 -35.04 32.78 -69.25
N ASP A 4 -35.74 31.72 -68.91
CA ASP A 4 -37.09 31.76 -68.30
C ASP A 4 -36.95 32.25 -66.82
N PRO A 5 -37.39 33.46 -66.50
CA PRO A 5 -37.16 34.01 -65.16
C PRO A 5 -37.84 33.20 -64.05
N ASP A 6 -38.89 32.42 -64.40
CA ASP A 6 -39.61 31.58 -63.40
C ASP A 6 -38.83 30.31 -63.03
N GLY A 7 -37.95 29.81 -63.92
CA GLY A 7 -37.10 28.65 -63.63
C GLY A 7 -35.96 28.95 -62.69
N GLU A 8 -35.41 30.16 -62.70
CA GLU A 8 -34.27 30.53 -61.85
C GLU A 8 -34.69 30.72 -60.38
N VAL A 9 -35.89 31.23 -60.16
CA VAL A 9 -36.49 31.40 -58.85
C VAL A 9 -36.77 30.03 -58.18
N ASP A 10 -37.30 29.06 -58.97
CA ASP A 10 -37.59 27.70 -58.46
C ASP A 10 -36.29 26.94 -58.07
N TYR A 11 -35.18 27.13 -58.80
CA TYR A 11 -33.88 26.55 -58.45
C TYR A 11 -33.31 27.11 -57.16
N LEU A 12 -33.41 28.41 -56.92
CA LEU A 12 -32.90 29.08 -55.75
C LEU A 12 -33.71 28.67 -54.49
N GLU A 13 -35.00 28.57 -54.62
CA GLU A 13 -35.88 28.15 -53.52
C GLU A 13 -35.64 26.69 -53.15
N ARG A 14 -35.49 25.78 -54.08
CA ARG A 14 -35.12 24.38 -53.83
C ARG A 14 -33.73 24.25 -53.22
N TYR A 15 -32.77 25.06 -53.65
CA TYR A 15 -31.43 25.09 -53.09
C TYR A 15 -31.45 25.54 -51.64
N HIS A 16 -32.21 26.59 -51.31
CA HIS A 16 -32.38 27.08 -49.94
C HIS A 16 -33.06 26.05 -49.02
N LEU A 17 -34.12 25.42 -49.49
CA LEU A 17 -34.83 24.35 -48.77
C LEU A 17 -33.95 23.12 -48.56
N SER A 18 -33.17 22.73 -49.52
CA SER A 18 -32.21 21.62 -49.43
C SER A 18 -31.10 21.91 -48.39
N ARG A 19 -30.57 23.12 -48.40
CA ARG A 19 -29.54 23.56 -47.47
C ARG A 19 -30.06 23.67 -46.00
N GLU A 20 -31.29 24.14 -45.84
CA GLU A 20 -31.92 24.20 -44.53
C GLU A 20 -32.21 22.82 -43.96
N LYS A 21 -32.65 21.85 -44.79
CA LYS A 21 -32.79 20.46 -44.38
C LYS A 21 -31.47 19.83 -44.03
N SER A 22 -30.40 20.07 -44.79
CA SER A 22 -29.06 19.56 -44.49
C SER A 22 -28.57 20.08 -43.14
N MET A 23 -28.65 21.37 -42.87
CA MET A 23 -28.25 21.94 -41.57
C MET A 23 -29.05 21.41 -40.38
N LYS A 24 -30.32 21.08 -40.56
CA LYS A 24 -31.14 20.47 -39.51
C LYS A 24 -30.71 19.03 -39.21
N ILE A 25 -30.38 18.29 -40.27
CA ILE A 25 -29.88 16.90 -40.16
C ILE A 25 -28.52 16.88 -39.45
N ASP A 26 -27.59 17.77 -39.83
CA ASP A 26 -26.27 17.86 -39.24
C ASP A 26 -26.34 18.20 -37.73
N LYS A 27 -27.25 19.09 -37.34
CA LYS A 27 -27.50 19.41 -35.94
C LYS A 27 -28.06 18.22 -35.17
N ILE A 28 -28.98 17.47 -35.76
CA ILE A 28 -29.55 16.26 -35.15
C ILE A 28 -28.47 15.19 -34.97
N ILE A 29 -27.64 14.95 -35.96
CA ILE A 29 -26.51 14.01 -35.90
C ILE A 29 -25.53 14.40 -34.81
N PHE A 30 -25.18 15.69 -34.74
CA PHE A 30 -24.29 16.20 -33.66
C PHE A 30 -24.88 16.02 -32.26
N LEU A 31 -26.20 16.25 -32.12
CA LEU A 31 -26.88 16.09 -30.84
C LEU A 31 -26.96 14.63 -30.39
N VAL A 32 -27.23 13.71 -31.33
CA VAL A 32 -27.22 12.26 -31.08
C VAL A 32 -25.82 11.78 -30.72
N PHE A 33 -24.79 12.25 -31.41
CA PHE A 33 -23.39 11.91 -31.15
C PHE A 33 -22.93 12.42 -29.77
N SER A 34 -23.31 13.64 -29.43
CA SER A 34 -23.05 14.23 -28.10
C SER A 34 -23.74 13.43 -26.98
N LEU A 35 -24.99 13.05 -27.19
CA LEU A 35 -25.74 12.23 -26.23
C LEU A 35 -25.11 10.84 -26.05
N PHE A 36 -24.60 10.25 -27.13
CA PHE A 36 -23.90 8.97 -27.09
C PHE A 36 -22.59 9.04 -26.29
N ILE A 37 -21.82 10.13 -26.43
CA ILE A 37 -20.59 10.35 -25.67
C ILE A 37 -20.92 10.51 -24.16
N ILE A 38 -21.97 11.24 -23.80
CA ILE A 38 -22.41 11.41 -22.43
C ILE A 38 -22.83 10.06 -21.84
N PHE A 39 -23.57 9.26 -22.58
CA PHE A 39 -24.02 7.94 -22.14
C PHE A 39 -22.86 6.96 -21.91
N THR A 40 -21.82 6.97 -22.77
CA THR A 40 -20.64 6.14 -22.58
C THR A 40 -19.79 6.57 -21.38
N SER A 41 -19.78 7.86 -21.03
CA SER A 41 -19.05 8.38 -19.86
C SER A 41 -19.65 7.94 -18.53
N ILE A 42 -20.94 7.63 -18.48
CA ILE A 42 -21.63 7.20 -17.24
C ILE A 42 -21.31 5.74 -16.88
N ILE A 43 -20.94 4.90 -17.85
CA ILE A 43 -20.73 3.46 -17.67
C ILE A 43 -19.37 3.12 -17.03
N SER A 44 -18.42 4.07 -16.95
CA SER A 44 -17.02 3.83 -16.57
C SER A 44 -16.74 3.69 -15.06
N GLN A 45 -17.74 3.61 -14.19
CA GLN A 45 -17.56 3.57 -12.73
C GLN A 45 -17.89 2.20 -12.10
N ALA A 46 -17.86 1.11 -12.84
CA ALA A 46 -17.95 -0.22 -12.25
C ALA A 46 -16.64 -0.55 -11.51
N LYS A 47 -16.52 -0.15 -10.25
CA LYS A 47 -15.50 -0.66 -9.34
C LYS A 47 -15.84 -2.13 -9.06
N ALA A 48 -15.11 -3.02 -9.70
CA ALA A 48 -15.16 -4.44 -9.34
C ALA A 48 -14.43 -4.63 -8.00
N ASP A 49 -15.12 -4.45 -6.90
CA ASP A 49 -14.61 -4.82 -5.58
C ASP A 49 -14.36 -6.33 -5.58
N ARG A 50 -13.16 -6.73 -5.18
CA ARG A 50 -12.81 -8.15 -5.14
C ARG A 50 -13.61 -8.80 -4.01
N LEU A 51 -14.28 -9.91 -4.30
CA LEU A 51 -15.07 -10.66 -3.32
C LEU A 51 -14.29 -10.95 -2.02
N LYS A 52 -12.98 -11.12 -2.11
CA LYS A 52 -12.08 -11.31 -0.95
C LYS A 52 -12.07 -10.12 0.03
N ASP A 53 -12.39 -8.91 -0.44
CA ASP A 53 -12.37 -7.69 0.38
C ASP A 53 -13.74 -7.44 1.05
N LEU A 54 -14.78 -8.12 0.56
CA LEU A 54 -16.16 -8.04 1.07
C LEU A 54 -16.53 -9.18 2.00
N VAL A 55 -15.79 -10.30 1.99
CA VAL A 55 -16.13 -11.49 2.77
C VAL A 55 -15.11 -11.67 3.90
N SER A 56 -15.56 -11.62 5.13
CA SER A 56 -14.82 -12.09 6.30
C SER A 56 -15.37 -13.44 6.73
N PHE A 57 -14.51 -14.45 6.76
CA PHE A 57 -14.92 -15.75 7.28
C PHE A 57 -15.01 -15.71 8.81
N ALA A 58 -16.18 -16.02 9.36
CA ALA A 58 -16.36 -16.13 10.81
C ALA A 58 -15.42 -17.21 11.37
N GLY A 59 -14.65 -16.88 12.42
CA GLY A 59 -13.71 -17.81 13.05
C GLY A 59 -12.28 -17.78 12.51
N ILE A 60 -12.00 -17.08 11.43
CA ILE A 60 -10.64 -16.88 10.94
C ILE A 60 -10.08 -15.59 11.53
N ARG A 61 -9.16 -15.71 12.46
CA ARG A 61 -8.49 -14.59 13.13
C ARG A 61 -7.01 -14.65 12.91
N SER A 62 -6.40 -13.50 12.70
CA SER A 62 -4.94 -13.38 12.79
C SER A 62 -4.50 -13.38 14.24
N ASN A 63 -3.35 -14.00 14.52
CA ASN A 63 -2.74 -13.99 15.84
C ASN A 63 -1.66 -12.91 15.90
N GLN A 64 -1.73 -12.05 16.90
CA GLN A 64 -0.64 -11.12 17.17
C GLN A 64 0.49 -11.85 17.89
N LEU A 65 1.71 -11.67 17.38
CA LEU A 65 2.93 -12.18 17.95
C LEU A 65 3.74 -11.04 18.53
N LEU A 66 4.33 -11.28 19.68
CA LEU A 66 5.19 -10.33 20.38
C LEU A 66 6.49 -11.02 20.79
N GLY A 67 7.60 -10.31 20.68
CA GLY A 67 8.89 -10.80 21.14
C GLY A 67 9.81 -9.68 21.55
N TYR A 68 10.78 -10.02 22.38
CA TYR A 68 11.87 -9.15 22.77
C TYR A 68 13.10 -9.51 21.94
N GLY A 69 13.75 -8.51 21.36
CA GLY A 69 14.92 -8.70 20.52
C GLY A 69 16.02 -7.68 20.78
N LEU A 70 17.15 -7.92 20.14
CA LEU A 70 18.30 -7.02 20.14
C LEU A 70 18.65 -6.67 18.69
N VAL A 71 18.76 -5.38 18.39
CA VAL A 71 19.31 -4.86 17.14
C VAL A 71 20.76 -4.48 17.39
N VAL A 72 21.65 -4.93 16.53
CA VAL A 72 23.11 -4.64 16.59
C VAL A 72 23.60 -3.99 15.32
N GLY A 73 24.78 -3.38 15.35
CA GLY A 73 25.37 -2.71 14.20
C GLY A 73 24.85 -1.29 13.98
N LEU A 74 24.33 -0.66 15.05
CA LEU A 74 23.91 0.74 15.02
C LEU A 74 25.13 1.64 15.19
N ASP A 75 25.40 2.51 14.23
CA ASP A 75 26.54 3.42 14.25
C ASP A 75 26.32 4.59 15.24
N GLY A 76 26.51 4.30 16.52
CA GLY A 76 26.36 5.27 17.61
C GLY A 76 24.92 5.75 17.87
N THR A 77 23.92 5.23 17.15
CA THR A 77 22.52 5.63 17.29
C THR A 77 21.71 4.70 18.21
N GLY A 78 22.34 3.69 18.79
CA GLY A 78 21.74 2.74 19.70
C GLY A 78 21.42 3.31 21.08
N ASP A 79 21.17 2.41 22.02
CA ASP A 79 20.80 2.77 23.38
C ASP A 79 21.98 3.39 24.14
N SER A 80 21.74 4.54 24.75
CA SER A 80 22.73 5.15 25.64
C SER A 80 22.69 4.43 26.98
N ALA A 81 23.57 3.43 27.18
CA ALA A 81 23.86 2.78 28.46
C ALA A 81 22.58 2.35 29.24
N THR A 82 21.61 1.73 28.58
CA THR A 82 20.47 1.13 29.25
C THR A 82 20.89 -0.23 29.81
N ASN A 83 20.74 -0.46 31.09
CA ASN A 83 21.12 -1.74 31.74
C ASN A 83 20.51 -2.96 31.03
N VAL A 84 19.27 -2.83 30.57
CA VAL A 84 18.56 -3.89 29.85
C VAL A 84 19.32 -4.28 28.58
N THR A 85 19.77 -3.30 27.76
CA THR A 85 20.51 -3.54 26.53
C THR A 85 21.86 -4.17 26.81
N LEU A 86 22.61 -3.68 27.80
CA LEU A 86 23.91 -4.24 28.20
C LEU A 86 23.77 -5.68 28.69
N GLN A 87 22.77 -5.96 29.53
CA GLN A 87 22.50 -7.29 30.04
C GLN A 87 22.10 -8.26 28.93
N SER A 88 21.29 -7.81 27.96
CA SER A 88 20.89 -8.62 26.82
C SER A 88 22.06 -8.93 25.89
N MET A 89 22.96 -7.95 25.68
CA MET A 89 24.21 -8.17 24.95
C MET A 89 25.08 -9.21 25.64
N ALA A 90 25.33 -9.04 26.95
CA ALA A 90 26.13 -9.98 27.74
C ALA A 90 25.53 -11.39 27.70
N SER A 91 24.21 -11.51 27.85
CA SER A 91 23.50 -12.78 27.78
C SER A 91 23.64 -13.44 26.40
N THR A 92 23.52 -12.66 25.34
CA THR A 92 23.67 -13.17 23.96
C THR A 92 25.11 -13.64 23.70
N ILE A 93 26.08 -12.86 24.11
CA ILE A 93 27.50 -13.21 23.95
C ILE A 93 27.84 -14.47 24.77
N SER A 94 27.25 -14.62 25.94
CA SER A 94 27.46 -15.80 26.81
C SER A 94 26.93 -17.10 26.15
N GLN A 95 25.91 -17.03 25.33
CA GLN A 95 25.43 -18.18 24.55
C GLN A 95 26.45 -18.68 23.51
N PHE A 96 27.37 -17.81 23.09
CA PHE A 96 28.49 -18.19 22.22
C PHE A 96 29.73 -18.66 23.02
N GLY A 97 29.57 -18.86 24.33
CA GLY A 97 30.65 -19.35 25.19
C GLY A 97 31.63 -18.30 25.70
N LEU A 98 31.37 -17.02 25.44
CA LEU A 98 32.20 -15.90 25.87
C LEU A 98 31.62 -15.25 27.13
N LYS A 99 32.44 -15.04 28.15
CA LYS A 99 32.06 -14.30 29.35
C LYS A 99 32.58 -12.86 29.23
N VAL A 100 31.66 -11.91 29.12
CA VAL A 100 31.99 -10.48 29.01
C VAL A 100 31.25 -9.73 30.10
N GLY A 101 31.97 -8.85 30.81
CA GLY A 101 31.35 -7.95 31.77
C GLY A 101 30.49 -6.89 31.10
N THR A 102 29.43 -6.46 31.75
CA THR A 102 28.59 -5.36 31.21
C THR A 102 29.34 -4.04 31.13
N SER A 103 30.41 -3.87 31.94
CA SER A 103 31.32 -2.72 31.87
C SER A 103 32.12 -2.62 30.59
N ASP A 104 32.35 -3.76 29.92
CA ASP A 104 33.18 -3.86 28.71
C ASP A 104 32.36 -3.70 27.44
N LEU A 105 31.06 -3.56 27.58
CA LEU A 105 30.10 -3.44 26.46
C LEU A 105 29.65 -2.00 26.30
N SER A 106 29.49 -1.59 25.03
CA SER A 106 28.93 -0.28 24.67
C SER A 106 27.55 -0.45 24.04
N ALA A 107 26.52 0.07 24.68
CA ALA A 107 25.17 0.04 24.15
C ALA A 107 24.94 1.02 22.98
N LYS A 108 25.93 1.85 22.62
CA LYS A 108 25.77 2.83 21.52
C LYS A 108 25.52 2.18 20.17
N ASN A 109 26.01 0.95 19.96
CA ASN A 109 25.90 0.21 18.73
C ASN A 109 24.83 -0.88 18.75
N ALA A 110 24.03 -0.92 19.83
CA ALA A 110 22.95 -1.87 19.98
C ALA A 110 21.70 -1.21 20.60
N ALA A 111 20.54 -1.81 20.39
CA ALA A 111 19.29 -1.37 20.97
C ALA A 111 18.39 -2.55 21.36
N ALA A 112 17.82 -2.48 22.55
CA ALA A 112 16.76 -3.37 22.98
C ALA A 112 15.47 -3.00 22.24
N VAL A 113 14.83 -3.97 21.63
CA VAL A 113 13.65 -3.74 20.78
C VAL A 113 12.52 -4.69 21.13
N MET A 114 11.31 -4.19 20.93
CA MET A 114 10.10 -4.98 20.87
C MET A 114 9.82 -5.30 19.41
N VAL A 115 9.58 -6.58 19.14
CA VAL A 115 9.25 -7.06 17.79
C VAL A 115 7.80 -7.52 17.81
N THR A 116 7.00 -6.98 16.93
CA THR A 116 5.60 -7.36 16.76
C THR A 116 5.37 -7.89 15.35
N ALA A 117 4.53 -8.90 15.23
CA ALA A 117 4.13 -9.45 13.95
C ALA A 117 2.67 -9.90 14.00
N GLU A 118 2.07 -10.02 12.85
CA GLU A 118 0.74 -10.58 12.66
C GLU A 118 0.84 -11.91 11.91
N LEU A 119 0.54 -13.00 12.59
CA LEU A 119 0.46 -14.32 11.99
C LEU A 119 -0.91 -14.49 11.33
N ARG A 120 -0.93 -14.47 10.00
CA ARG A 120 -2.16 -14.66 9.23
C ARG A 120 -2.66 -16.11 9.33
N PRO A 121 -3.97 -16.31 9.25
CA PRO A 121 -4.53 -17.66 9.18
C PRO A 121 -3.94 -18.42 8.00
N PHE A 122 -3.78 -19.73 8.18
CA PHE A 122 -3.22 -20.66 7.17
C PHE A 122 -1.76 -20.39 6.75
N THR A 123 -1.01 -19.61 7.54
CA THR A 123 0.44 -19.45 7.32
C THR A 123 1.16 -20.80 7.53
N LYS A 124 1.97 -21.19 6.56
CA LYS A 124 2.74 -22.44 6.59
C LYS A 124 4.18 -22.17 7.04
N VAL A 125 4.81 -23.20 7.57
CA VAL A 125 6.24 -23.16 7.90
C VAL A 125 7.07 -22.82 6.66
N GLY A 126 8.05 -21.93 6.81
CA GLY A 126 8.90 -21.44 5.72
C GLY A 126 8.38 -20.19 5.01
N GLN A 127 7.19 -19.71 5.34
CA GLN A 127 6.70 -18.43 4.81
C GLN A 127 7.31 -17.25 5.57
N THR A 128 7.57 -16.16 4.85
CA THR A 128 8.02 -14.89 5.43
C THR A 128 6.83 -14.09 5.95
N ILE A 129 7.03 -13.45 7.10
CA ILE A 129 6.06 -12.54 7.71
C ILE A 129 6.71 -11.17 7.90
N ASN A 130 5.91 -10.12 7.78
CA ASN A 130 6.37 -8.77 8.09
C ASN A 130 6.42 -8.58 9.59
N VAL A 131 7.49 -7.96 10.08
CA VAL A 131 7.66 -7.63 11.49
C VAL A 131 7.81 -6.12 11.64
N THR A 132 7.29 -5.59 12.74
CA THR A 132 7.54 -4.21 13.16
C THR A 132 8.50 -4.25 14.32
N VAL A 133 9.58 -3.48 14.24
CA VAL A 133 10.63 -3.40 15.26
C VAL A 133 10.59 -2.00 15.90
N SER A 134 10.38 -1.94 17.21
CA SER A 134 10.27 -0.69 17.95
C SER A 134 11.30 -0.65 19.08
N SER A 135 12.02 0.45 19.22
CA SER A 135 12.98 0.62 20.31
C SER A 135 12.26 0.68 21.66
N MET A 136 12.76 -0.04 22.64
CA MET A 136 12.31 0.01 24.05
C MET A 136 13.15 0.96 24.89
N GLY A 137 14.33 1.33 24.42
CA GLY A 137 15.30 2.13 25.13
C GLY A 137 15.39 3.57 24.62
N LYS A 138 16.59 4.09 24.61
CA LYS A 138 16.91 5.46 24.21
C LYS A 138 17.55 5.54 22.82
N ALA A 139 17.42 4.50 22.01
CA ALA A 139 17.98 4.49 20.67
C ALA A 139 17.36 5.60 19.80
N LYS A 140 18.22 6.37 19.15
CA LYS A 140 17.80 7.48 18.29
C LYS A 140 17.34 6.99 16.92
N SER A 141 17.92 5.89 16.43
CA SER A 141 17.59 5.27 15.15
C SER A 141 17.96 3.79 15.17
N LEU A 142 17.15 2.96 14.50
CA LEU A 142 17.44 1.55 14.25
C LEU A 142 17.92 1.30 12.81
N ARG A 143 18.08 2.36 12.03
CA ARG A 143 18.45 2.28 10.63
C ARG A 143 19.88 1.70 10.50
N GLY A 144 20.06 0.76 9.58
CA GLY A 144 21.32 0.10 9.31
C GLY A 144 21.67 -1.04 10.27
N GLY A 145 20.90 -1.19 11.35
CA GLY A 145 21.11 -2.30 12.29
C GLY A 145 20.53 -3.62 11.80
N THR A 146 21.03 -4.71 12.36
CA THR A 146 20.55 -6.07 12.12
C THR A 146 19.84 -6.59 13.36
N LEU A 147 18.59 -7.04 13.22
CA LEU A 147 17.86 -7.72 14.29
C LEU A 147 18.44 -9.13 14.48
N LEU A 148 18.83 -9.45 15.68
CA LEU A 148 19.25 -10.80 16.05
C LEU A 148 18.04 -11.74 16.06
N MET A 149 18.32 -13.05 15.97
CA MET A 149 17.28 -14.08 16.02
C MET A 149 16.41 -13.89 17.27
N THR A 150 15.13 -13.68 17.03
CA THR A 150 14.16 -13.31 18.07
C THR A 150 12.99 -14.27 18.03
N ALA A 151 12.69 -14.91 19.13
CA ALA A 151 11.48 -15.73 19.27
C ALA A 151 10.27 -14.83 19.46
N LEU A 152 9.24 -15.01 18.65
CA LEU A 152 7.96 -14.35 18.78
C LEU A 152 6.96 -15.33 19.42
N LYS A 153 6.16 -14.85 20.36
CA LYS A 153 5.14 -15.62 21.07
C LYS A 153 3.77 -15.02 20.88
N GLY A 154 2.75 -15.85 20.79
CA GLY A 154 1.37 -15.40 20.81
C GLY A 154 0.90 -14.90 22.18
N ALA A 155 -0.32 -14.37 22.25
CA ALA A 155 -0.91 -13.90 23.50
C ALA A 155 -1.09 -15.03 24.55
N ASP A 156 -1.06 -16.29 24.12
CA ASP A 156 -1.11 -17.49 24.95
C ASP A 156 0.26 -17.89 25.52
N GLY A 157 1.31 -17.14 25.22
CA GLY A 157 2.68 -17.40 25.70
C GLY A 157 3.41 -18.53 24.98
N LYS A 158 2.81 -19.13 23.94
CA LYS A 158 3.39 -20.19 23.11
C LYS A 158 4.01 -19.65 21.85
#